data_6e58b932ee0c6e86ab6399d924579a19
#
_entry.id   6e58b932ee0c6e86ab6399d924579a19
#
_cell.length_a   1.000
_cell.length_b   1.000
_cell.length_c   1.000
_cell.angle_alpha   90.00
_cell.angle_beta   90.00
_cell.angle_gamma   90.00
#
_symmetry.space_group_name_H-M   'P 1'
#
loop_
_entity.id
_entity.type
_entity.pdbx_description
1 polymer ?
#
loop_
_entity_poly.entity_id
_entity_poly.type
_entity_poly.pdbx_seq_one_letter_code
_entity_poly.pdbx_strand_id
1 'polypeptide(L)'
;MKRRELLTRGLAVAGFSALNVVSAQGRTSAEAAKADREPPRPNPIGVSTYSFWRFQDDWKLSIPECISRSADMGFDFVEILEMQMDHYTPAGKPPVPPNRATLAAIRRQALLLGMPLCGLSTHQGFLSPDVDVRRQNIAKTIASIELAYELGIPTMRVNTGRWGTSKSFDDLMKHRGIEPPLPGYTDADGFPWVIESLEKCLPTAEKCGVVLALENHWGLGRLPEGVLKIVDAVHSPWLGVLADTGNFLEEPYEKLAKLAPRTTFMQAKTYYGGGIYYTLDLDYKRIAAIFRKVNYRGYISLEFEGHESPMTALPKSLALLRSTFNAPA
;
A
#
# COMPACT_ATOMS: atom_id res chain seq x y z
N MET A 1 48.08 29.37 24.02
CA MET A 1 49.28 29.34 23.12
C MET A 1 48.75 28.89 21.77
N LYS A 2 48.40 29.77 20.83
CA LYS A 2 49.25 30.39 19.74
C LYS A 2 50.01 29.31 18.99
N ARG A 3 49.61 29.04 17.71
CA ARG A 3 50.13 29.56 16.44
C ARG A 3 49.47 28.75 15.32
N ARG A 4 48.77 29.26 14.31
CA ARG A 4 49.08 30.19 13.19
C ARG A 4 50.25 29.76 12.31
N GLU A 5 49.86 29.58 11.03
CA GLU A 5 50.50 30.07 9.77
C GLU A 5 51.53 29.17 9.10
N LEU A 6 51.30 28.96 7.80
CA LEU A 6 52.05 29.41 6.60
C LEU A 6 51.50 28.64 5.38
N LEU A 7 50.81 29.26 4.47
CA LEU A 7 51.18 30.12 3.33
C LEU A 7 52.04 29.45 2.25
N THR A 8 51.34 29.30 1.10
CA THR A 8 51.70 29.75 -0.28
C THR A 8 52.94 29.26 -0.97
N ARG A 9 52.72 28.87 -2.19
CA ARG A 9 53.33 29.23 -3.49
C ARG A 9 53.52 28.02 -4.40
N GLY A 10 53.10 28.20 -5.65
CA GLY A 10 53.76 27.71 -6.81
C GLY A 10 52.85 27.63 -8.04
N LEU A 11 52.75 28.72 -8.79
CA LEU A 11 52.35 28.74 -10.21
C LEU A 11 53.39 28.01 -11.05
N ALA A 12 52.98 27.23 -12.04
CA ALA A 12 53.71 27.04 -13.27
C ALA A 12 52.77 26.87 -14.44
N VAL A 13 53.06 27.56 -15.48
CA VAL A 13 52.34 27.82 -16.73
C VAL A 13 52.80 26.83 -17.80
N ALA A 14 51.90 26.64 -18.78
CA ALA A 14 52.09 26.33 -20.21
C ALA A 14 52.13 24.88 -20.69
N GLY A 15 51.32 24.69 -21.69
CA GLY A 15 51.37 23.58 -22.62
C GLY A 15 50.13 23.49 -23.51
N PHE A 16 49.97 24.45 -24.47
CA PHE A 16 49.01 24.30 -25.58
C PHE A 16 49.51 23.21 -26.50
N SER A 17 48.70 22.18 -26.70
CA SER A 17 48.80 21.29 -27.84
C SER A 17 47.44 21.18 -28.47
N ALA A 18 47.34 21.71 -29.68
CA ALA A 18 46.22 21.57 -30.59
C ALA A 18 46.11 20.08 -31.04
N LEU A 19 45.00 19.48 -30.80
CA LEU A 19 44.66 18.20 -31.40
C LEU A 19 43.26 18.25 -32.02
N ASN A 20 43.26 18.13 -33.33
CA ASN A 20 42.25 17.74 -34.28
C ASN A 20 40.81 17.63 -33.82
N VAL A 21 39.99 18.55 -34.31
CA VAL A 21 38.55 18.48 -34.38
C VAL A 21 38.18 17.43 -35.44
N VAL A 22 37.82 16.23 -35.03
CA VAL A 22 37.04 15.34 -35.84
C VAL A 22 35.58 15.69 -35.66
N SER A 23 34.93 16.19 -36.70
CA SER A 23 33.52 16.51 -36.76
C SER A 23 32.68 15.27 -36.52
N ALA A 24 32.21 15.05 -35.29
CA ALA A 24 31.13 14.16 -35.02
C ALA A 24 29.81 14.88 -35.34
N GLN A 25 29.14 14.47 -36.40
CA GLN A 25 27.81 14.94 -36.81
C GLN A 25 26.83 14.81 -35.63
N GLY A 26 26.13 15.91 -35.36
CA GLY A 26 25.31 16.09 -34.22
C GLY A 26 24.15 15.09 -34.09
N ARG A 27 24.18 14.29 -33.06
CA ARG A 27 22.96 13.78 -32.45
C ARG A 27 22.33 14.92 -31.67
N THR A 28 21.04 15.21 -31.93
CA THR A 28 20.33 16.25 -31.20
C THR A 28 20.31 15.90 -29.70
N SER A 29 20.41 16.92 -28.84
CA SER A 29 20.44 16.79 -27.37
C SER A 29 19.24 16.01 -26.80
N ALA A 30 18.16 15.88 -27.56
CA ALA A 30 16.98 15.07 -27.22
C ALA A 30 17.18 13.55 -27.45
N GLU A 31 18.00 13.15 -28.44
CA GLU A 31 18.32 11.74 -28.69
C GLU A 31 19.43 11.22 -27.78
N ALA A 32 20.38 12.05 -27.41
CA ALA A 32 21.41 11.72 -26.41
C ALA A 32 20.81 11.53 -25.00
N ALA A 33 19.78 12.31 -24.63
CA ALA A 33 19.08 12.18 -23.34
C ALA A 33 18.20 10.92 -23.23
N LYS A 34 17.91 10.22 -24.33
CA LYS A 34 17.18 8.96 -24.33
C LYS A 34 18.05 7.71 -24.18
N ALA A 35 19.35 7.80 -24.50
CA ALA A 35 20.24 6.65 -24.59
C ALA A 35 20.86 6.21 -23.25
N ASP A 36 20.87 7.08 -22.21
CA ASP A 36 21.54 6.81 -20.91
C ASP A 36 20.59 6.67 -19.71
N ARG A 37 19.29 6.49 -19.91
CA ARG A 37 18.43 6.14 -18.79
C ARG A 37 18.53 4.64 -18.56
N GLU A 38 19.13 4.27 -17.43
CA GLU A 38 18.99 2.90 -16.91
C GLU A 38 17.52 2.47 -17.01
N PRO A 39 17.27 1.20 -17.41
CA PRO A 39 15.89 0.70 -17.42
C PRO A 39 15.27 0.93 -16.04
N PRO A 40 14.02 1.39 -15.98
CA PRO A 40 13.39 1.67 -14.73
C PRO A 40 13.42 0.44 -13.82
N ARG A 41 13.78 0.63 -12.55
CA ARG A 41 13.76 -0.46 -11.56
C ARG A 41 12.40 -1.15 -11.57
N PRO A 42 12.37 -2.48 -11.49
CA PRO A 42 11.12 -3.23 -11.39
C PRO A 42 10.35 -2.84 -10.12
N ASN A 43 9.02 -2.95 -10.16
CA ASN A 43 8.22 -2.77 -8.95
C ASN A 43 8.55 -3.89 -7.95
N PRO A 44 8.79 -3.57 -6.66
CA PRO A 44 8.86 -4.58 -5.63
C PRO A 44 7.50 -5.29 -5.48
N ILE A 45 7.52 -6.63 -5.43
CA ILE A 45 6.31 -7.45 -5.30
C ILE A 45 6.38 -8.22 -3.99
N GLY A 46 5.51 -7.87 -3.06
CA GLY A 46 5.39 -8.49 -1.75
C GLY A 46 4.07 -9.24 -1.58
N VAL A 47 3.82 -9.62 -0.36
CA VAL A 47 2.60 -10.35 0.02
C VAL A 47 2.05 -9.84 1.35
N SER A 48 0.73 -9.67 1.41
CA SER A 48 0.02 -9.43 2.65
C SER A 48 -0.11 -10.73 3.46
N THR A 49 0.13 -10.66 4.77
CA THR A 49 -0.07 -11.80 5.67
C THR A 49 -1.50 -12.32 5.65
N TYR A 50 -2.46 -11.47 5.28
CA TYR A 50 -3.83 -11.87 4.96
C TYR A 50 -3.91 -13.06 4.01
N SER A 51 -3.06 -13.11 2.99
CA SER A 51 -3.01 -14.15 1.96
C SER A 51 -2.79 -15.56 2.51
N PHE A 52 -2.16 -15.68 3.68
CA PHE A 52 -1.99 -16.96 4.37
C PHE A 52 -3.22 -17.33 5.19
N TRP A 53 -3.94 -16.35 5.74
CA TRP A 53 -5.07 -16.58 6.65
C TRP A 53 -6.42 -16.55 5.91
N ARG A 54 -6.75 -15.46 5.22
CA ARG A 54 -8.04 -15.23 4.53
C ARG A 54 -9.25 -15.43 5.44
N PHE A 55 -9.07 -15.20 6.76
CA PHE A 55 -10.06 -15.48 7.82
C PHE A 55 -10.51 -16.96 7.89
N GLN A 56 -9.68 -17.89 7.42
CA GLN A 56 -9.87 -19.33 7.53
C GLN A 56 -8.99 -19.83 8.69
N ASP A 57 -9.60 -20.20 9.83
CA ASP A 57 -8.84 -20.43 11.09
C ASP A 57 -7.78 -21.52 10.98
N ASP A 58 -8.02 -22.55 10.18
CA ASP A 58 -7.07 -23.65 9.94
C ASP A 58 -5.79 -23.20 9.18
N TRP A 59 -5.79 -21.99 8.62
CA TRP A 59 -4.69 -21.47 7.80
C TRP A 59 -3.93 -20.32 8.47
N LYS A 60 -4.38 -19.87 9.64
CA LYS A 60 -3.77 -18.73 10.34
C LYS A 60 -2.35 -19.06 10.78
N LEU A 61 -1.35 -18.40 10.17
CA LEU A 61 0.05 -18.44 10.59
C LEU A 61 0.37 -17.27 11.51
N SER A 62 1.40 -17.40 12.33
CA SER A 62 1.97 -16.26 13.05
C SER A 62 2.67 -15.30 12.07
N ILE A 63 2.80 -14.03 12.44
CA ILE A 63 3.50 -13.03 11.59
C ILE A 63 4.94 -13.46 11.27
N PRO A 64 5.76 -13.96 12.22
CA PRO A 64 7.09 -14.47 11.90
C PRO A 64 7.09 -15.63 10.90
N GLU A 65 6.13 -16.55 10.97
CA GLU A 65 5.99 -17.63 9.99
C GLU A 65 5.60 -17.11 8.61
N CYS A 66 4.68 -16.13 8.53
CA CYS A 66 4.35 -15.48 7.26
C CYS A 66 5.60 -14.84 6.63
N ILE A 67 6.43 -14.15 7.41
CA ILE A 67 7.68 -13.56 6.94
C ILE A 67 8.63 -14.64 6.39
N SER A 68 8.81 -15.74 7.11
CA SER A 68 9.69 -16.84 6.68
C SER A 68 9.19 -17.46 5.37
N ARG A 69 7.90 -17.79 5.29
CA ARG A 69 7.30 -18.36 4.07
C ARG A 69 7.39 -17.42 2.88
N SER A 70 7.22 -16.11 3.13
CA SER A 70 7.34 -15.10 2.08
C SER A 70 8.76 -15.01 1.53
N ALA A 71 9.77 -15.09 2.40
CA ALA A 71 11.18 -15.13 2.02
C ALA A 71 11.50 -16.39 1.20
N ASP A 72 11.06 -17.58 1.66
CA ASP A 72 11.26 -18.86 0.98
C ASP A 72 10.63 -18.88 -0.42
N MET A 73 9.48 -18.20 -0.60
CA MET A 73 8.79 -18.06 -1.89
C MET A 73 9.43 -17.00 -2.80
N GLY A 74 10.33 -16.16 -2.27
CA GLY A 74 11.05 -15.13 -3.01
C GLY A 74 10.28 -13.81 -3.18
N PHE A 75 9.35 -13.47 -2.32
CA PHE A 75 8.74 -12.13 -2.28
C PHE A 75 9.76 -11.06 -1.87
N ASP A 76 9.53 -9.82 -2.29
CA ASP A 76 10.47 -8.71 -2.05
C ASP A 76 10.20 -8.00 -0.72
N PHE A 77 8.99 -8.14 -0.14
CA PHE A 77 8.57 -7.52 1.12
C PHE A 77 7.32 -8.19 1.70
N VAL A 78 6.97 -7.83 2.93
CA VAL A 78 5.73 -8.25 3.60
C VAL A 78 4.89 -7.04 3.99
N GLU A 79 3.58 -7.13 3.77
CA GLU A 79 2.54 -6.31 4.37
C GLU A 79 1.88 -7.07 5.51
N ILE A 80 1.76 -6.45 6.68
CA ILE A 80 1.16 -7.09 7.86
C ILE A 80 -0.33 -6.69 7.96
N LEU A 81 -1.22 -7.68 8.07
CA LEU A 81 -2.58 -7.45 8.51
C LEU A 81 -2.62 -7.33 10.03
N GLU A 82 -2.94 -6.14 10.56
CA GLU A 82 -2.98 -5.87 12.00
C GLU A 82 -3.90 -6.83 12.77
N MET A 83 -5.05 -7.20 12.17
CA MET A 83 -6.01 -8.15 12.75
C MET A 83 -5.43 -9.55 13.02
N GLN A 84 -4.32 -9.89 12.39
CA GLN A 84 -3.63 -11.17 12.59
C GLN A 84 -2.69 -11.15 13.78
N MET A 85 -2.35 -9.96 14.29
CA MET A 85 -1.46 -9.79 15.43
C MET A 85 -2.19 -10.05 16.75
N ASP A 86 -1.47 -10.60 17.74
CA ASP A 86 -2.06 -11.06 19.02
C ASP A 86 -2.70 -9.95 19.85
N HIS A 87 -2.26 -8.69 19.70
CA HIS A 87 -2.80 -7.54 20.43
C HIS A 87 -4.05 -6.93 19.78
N TYR A 88 -4.46 -7.42 18.62
CA TYR A 88 -5.58 -6.81 17.90
C TYR A 88 -6.85 -6.79 18.75
N THR A 89 -7.45 -5.63 18.82
CA THR A 89 -8.70 -5.41 19.56
C THR A 89 -9.81 -5.08 18.57
N PRO A 90 -10.93 -5.83 18.58
CA PRO A 90 -12.09 -5.53 17.74
C PRO A 90 -12.65 -4.12 17.97
N ALA A 91 -13.41 -3.63 17.00
CA ALA A 91 -14.09 -2.33 17.11
C ALA A 91 -14.96 -2.24 18.38
N GLY A 92 -14.95 -1.07 19.01
CA GLY A 92 -15.71 -0.83 20.25
C GLY A 92 -15.03 -1.27 21.54
N LYS A 93 -13.83 -1.85 21.47
CA LYS A 93 -13.00 -2.14 22.66
C LYS A 93 -11.77 -1.25 22.68
N PRO A 94 -11.28 -0.87 23.89
CA PRO A 94 -10.06 -0.07 23.98
C PRO A 94 -8.87 -0.83 23.38
N PRO A 95 -7.95 -0.12 22.68
CA PRO A 95 -6.77 -0.75 22.13
C PRO A 95 -5.88 -1.35 23.24
N VAL A 96 -5.39 -2.55 23.01
CA VAL A 96 -4.39 -3.19 23.86
C VAL A 96 -3.01 -2.89 23.26
N PRO A 97 -2.06 -2.36 24.05
CA PRO A 97 -0.72 -2.11 23.54
C PRO A 97 -0.07 -3.40 23.07
N PRO A 98 0.64 -3.39 21.93
CA PRO A 98 1.35 -4.56 21.47
C PRO A 98 2.47 -4.94 22.44
N ASN A 99 2.72 -6.23 22.57
CA ASN A 99 3.85 -6.73 23.36
C ASN A 99 5.17 -6.38 22.66
N ARG A 100 6.02 -5.59 23.31
CA ARG A 100 7.32 -5.17 22.75
C ARG A 100 8.22 -6.33 22.37
N ALA A 101 8.19 -7.44 23.10
CA ALA A 101 8.96 -8.63 22.76
C ALA A 101 8.48 -9.24 21.43
N THR A 102 7.16 -9.27 21.19
CA THR A 102 6.57 -9.70 19.92
C THR A 102 7.01 -8.80 18.77
N LEU A 103 6.96 -7.47 18.94
CA LEU A 103 7.41 -6.52 17.91
C LEU A 103 8.91 -6.68 17.60
N ALA A 104 9.73 -6.84 18.65
CA ALA A 104 11.16 -7.09 18.49
C ALA A 104 11.45 -8.40 17.75
N ALA A 105 10.70 -9.47 18.02
CA ALA A 105 10.81 -10.74 17.32
C ALA A 105 10.43 -10.61 15.82
N ILE A 106 9.34 -9.91 15.49
CA ILE A 106 8.91 -9.64 14.12
C ILE A 106 10.01 -8.87 13.36
N ARG A 107 10.50 -7.76 13.93
CA ARG A 107 11.57 -6.96 13.32
C ARG A 107 12.87 -7.75 13.13
N ARG A 108 13.26 -8.54 14.14
CA ARG A 108 14.46 -9.38 14.07
C ARG A 108 14.32 -10.42 12.96
N GLN A 109 13.17 -11.08 12.85
CA GLN A 109 12.92 -12.08 11.80
C GLN A 109 12.97 -11.44 10.41
N ALA A 110 12.31 -10.31 10.22
CA ALA A 110 12.34 -9.54 8.97
C ALA A 110 13.79 -9.16 8.58
N LEU A 111 14.57 -8.64 9.53
CA LEU A 111 15.96 -8.26 9.30
C LEU A 111 16.84 -9.45 8.89
N LEU A 112 16.75 -10.58 9.62
CA LEU A 112 17.58 -11.75 9.36
C LEU A 112 17.31 -12.42 8.01
N LEU A 113 16.09 -12.26 7.49
CA LEU A 113 15.68 -12.80 6.19
C LEU A 113 15.77 -11.77 5.06
N GLY A 114 16.19 -10.54 5.34
CA GLY A 114 16.24 -9.47 4.34
C GLY A 114 14.85 -9.12 3.79
N MET A 115 13.80 -9.26 4.62
CA MET A 115 12.40 -9.03 4.24
C MET A 115 11.89 -7.70 4.81
N PRO A 116 11.90 -6.60 4.03
CA PRO A 116 11.33 -5.33 4.48
C PRO A 116 9.84 -5.47 4.85
N LEU A 117 9.41 -4.77 5.88
CA LEU A 117 8.01 -4.60 6.21
C LEU A 117 7.54 -3.28 5.60
N CYS A 118 6.67 -3.31 4.59
CA CYS A 118 6.34 -2.12 3.80
C CYS A 118 4.90 -1.62 3.95
N GLY A 119 4.01 -2.41 4.52
CA GLY A 119 2.62 -2.05 4.73
C GLY A 119 2.06 -2.59 6.05
N LEU A 120 1.21 -1.81 6.71
CA LEU A 120 0.34 -2.24 7.80
C LEU A 120 -1.11 -2.11 7.35
N SER A 121 -1.80 -3.23 7.21
CA SER A 121 -3.19 -3.27 6.74
C SER A 121 -4.14 -3.19 7.91
N THR A 122 -4.95 -2.14 7.96
CA THR A 122 -5.87 -1.84 9.08
C THR A 122 -7.30 -1.59 8.59
N HIS A 123 -8.27 -1.62 9.50
CA HIS A 123 -9.67 -1.35 9.21
C HIS A 123 -10.22 -0.27 10.13
N GLN A 124 -10.85 0.75 9.56
CA GLN A 124 -11.48 1.86 10.26
C GLN A 124 -13.00 1.82 10.12
N GLY A 125 -13.69 2.48 11.07
CA GLY A 125 -15.13 2.70 11.07
C GLY A 125 -15.45 4.18 11.18
N PHE A 126 -14.88 5.03 10.30
CA PHE A 126 -15.10 6.47 10.32
C PHE A 126 -16.47 6.87 9.79
N LEU A 127 -17.07 6.05 8.93
CA LEU A 127 -18.42 6.25 8.38
C LEU A 127 -19.47 5.89 9.45
N SER A 128 -19.67 6.80 10.38
CA SER A 128 -20.66 6.64 11.47
C SER A 128 -21.21 8.01 11.89
N PRO A 129 -22.53 8.16 12.09
CA PRO A 129 -23.12 9.37 12.66
C PRO A 129 -22.74 9.54 14.14
N ASP A 130 -22.40 8.46 14.84
CA ASP A 130 -22.00 8.47 16.24
C ASP A 130 -20.58 9.03 16.42
N VAL A 131 -20.49 10.18 17.10
CA VAL A 131 -19.23 10.88 17.38
C VAL A 131 -18.29 10.04 18.25
N ASP A 132 -18.81 9.25 19.17
CA ASP A 132 -17.98 8.44 20.06
C ASP A 132 -17.38 7.25 19.32
N VAL A 133 -18.13 6.64 18.40
CA VAL A 133 -17.60 5.62 17.49
C VAL A 133 -16.45 6.20 16.64
N ARG A 134 -16.63 7.39 16.06
CA ARG A 134 -15.55 8.05 15.30
C ARG A 134 -14.34 8.35 16.16
N ARG A 135 -14.54 8.87 17.39
CA ARG A 135 -13.45 9.17 18.33
C ARG A 135 -12.63 7.92 18.68
N GLN A 136 -13.29 6.79 18.93
CA GLN A 136 -12.62 5.51 19.20
C GLN A 136 -11.84 5.02 17.98
N ASN A 137 -12.40 5.13 16.78
CA ASN A 137 -11.71 4.76 15.55
C ASN A 137 -10.50 5.66 15.27
N ILE A 138 -10.58 6.96 15.52
CA ILE A 138 -9.44 7.89 15.43
C ILE A 138 -8.32 7.48 16.42
N ALA A 139 -8.65 7.24 17.68
CA ALA A 139 -7.68 6.83 18.69
C ALA A 139 -7.01 5.49 18.31
N LYS A 140 -7.78 4.52 17.82
CA LYS A 140 -7.25 3.25 17.32
C LYS A 140 -6.33 3.46 16.13
N THR A 141 -6.72 4.30 15.18
CA THR A 141 -5.91 4.58 13.98
C THR A 141 -4.58 5.24 14.35
N ILE A 142 -4.59 6.17 15.31
CA ILE A 142 -3.38 6.79 15.85
C ILE A 142 -2.46 5.74 16.49
N ALA A 143 -3.00 4.82 17.29
CA ALA A 143 -2.22 3.72 17.87
C ALA A 143 -1.64 2.80 16.79
N SER A 144 -2.38 2.51 15.71
CA SER A 144 -1.87 1.72 14.58
C SER A 144 -0.79 2.46 13.78
N ILE A 145 -0.83 3.79 13.68
CA ILE A 145 0.24 4.60 13.08
C ILE A 145 1.53 4.49 13.91
N GLU A 146 1.41 4.60 15.24
CA GLU A 146 2.55 4.43 16.15
C GLU A 146 3.11 3.00 16.10
N LEU A 147 2.24 1.99 15.97
CA LEU A 147 2.65 0.60 15.75
C LEU A 147 3.43 0.44 14.42
N ALA A 148 2.94 1.03 13.33
CA ALA A 148 3.65 1.02 12.04
C ALA A 148 5.06 1.63 12.19
N TYR A 149 5.17 2.76 12.88
CA TYR A 149 6.45 3.41 13.18
C TYR A 149 7.37 2.49 14.00
N GLU A 150 6.87 1.85 15.07
CA GLU A 150 7.67 0.92 15.89
C GLU A 150 8.16 -0.30 15.09
N LEU A 151 7.38 -0.77 14.12
CA LEU A 151 7.77 -1.85 13.21
C LEU A 151 8.69 -1.39 12.06
N GLY A 152 8.86 -0.08 11.86
CA GLY A 152 9.60 0.49 10.72
C GLY A 152 8.83 0.39 9.41
N ILE A 153 7.50 0.34 9.46
CA ILE A 153 6.62 0.26 8.30
C ILE A 153 6.28 1.67 7.81
N PRO A 154 6.58 2.02 6.54
CA PRO A 154 6.39 3.37 6.04
C PRO A 154 4.98 3.70 5.55
N THR A 155 4.11 2.69 5.37
CA THR A 155 2.78 2.88 4.80
C THR A 155 1.73 2.13 5.60
N MET A 156 0.57 2.75 5.83
CA MET A 156 -0.55 2.12 6.50
C MET A 156 -1.82 2.25 5.66
N ARG A 157 -2.48 1.12 5.38
CA ARG A 157 -3.80 1.10 4.77
C ARG A 157 -4.83 1.67 5.73
N VAL A 158 -5.67 2.57 5.22
CA VAL A 158 -6.88 3.06 5.90
C VAL A 158 -8.08 2.94 4.96
N ASN A 159 -9.28 2.80 5.51
CA ASN A 159 -10.53 2.81 4.75
C ASN A 159 -11.61 3.65 5.43
N THR A 160 -12.71 3.89 4.72
CA THR A 160 -13.77 4.78 5.21
C THR A 160 -14.62 4.13 6.30
N GLY A 161 -14.65 2.81 6.35
CA GLY A 161 -15.70 2.07 7.02
C GLY A 161 -16.94 1.91 6.14
N ARG A 162 -17.97 1.29 6.70
CA ARG A 162 -19.24 0.97 6.03
C ARG A 162 -20.42 1.50 6.84
N TRP A 163 -21.59 1.61 6.20
CA TRP A 163 -22.85 1.91 6.89
C TRP A 163 -23.28 0.79 7.85
N GLY A 164 -22.89 -0.46 7.59
CA GLY A 164 -23.21 -1.61 8.44
C GLY A 164 -24.66 -2.04 8.36
N THR A 165 -25.36 -1.71 7.29
CA THR A 165 -26.78 -2.02 7.08
C THR A 165 -27.02 -3.34 6.36
N SER A 166 -25.99 -3.93 5.75
CA SER A 166 -26.07 -5.28 5.17
C SER A 166 -26.13 -6.34 6.25
N LYS A 167 -26.95 -7.38 6.04
CA LYS A 167 -27.21 -8.46 7.02
C LYS A 167 -25.98 -9.32 7.28
N SER A 168 -25.13 -9.50 6.29
CA SER A 168 -23.90 -10.27 6.35
C SER A 168 -22.91 -9.79 5.30
N PHE A 169 -21.68 -10.29 5.33
CA PHE A 169 -20.71 -10.01 4.25
C PHE A 169 -21.16 -10.65 2.92
N ASP A 170 -21.75 -11.85 2.94
CA ASP A 170 -22.31 -12.48 1.74
C ASP A 170 -23.45 -11.65 1.13
N ASP A 171 -24.30 -11.05 1.98
CA ASP A 171 -25.36 -10.14 1.53
C ASP A 171 -24.76 -8.89 0.88
N LEU A 172 -23.72 -8.31 1.45
CA LEU A 172 -22.99 -7.19 0.86
C LEU A 172 -22.40 -7.57 -0.51
N MET A 173 -21.80 -8.75 -0.63
CA MET A 173 -21.20 -9.22 -1.89
C MET A 173 -22.26 -9.50 -2.97
N LYS A 174 -23.43 -10.07 -2.62
CA LYS A 174 -24.56 -10.24 -3.53
C LYS A 174 -25.02 -8.89 -4.12
N HIS A 175 -24.89 -7.81 -3.36
CA HIS A 175 -25.20 -6.45 -3.78
C HIS A 175 -23.96 -5.70 -4.32
N ARG A 176 -22.87 -6.41 -4.66
CA ARG A 176 -21.63 -5.84 -5.24
C ARG A 176 -21.02 -4.74 -4.39
N GLY A 177 -21.04 -4.91 -3.08
CA GLY A 177 -20.54 -3.93 -2.12
C GLY A 177 -21.42 -2.69 -1.95
N ILE A 178 -22.62 -2.66 -2.55
CA ILE A 178 -23.58 -1.58 -2.35
C ILE A 178 -24.31 -1.81 -1.04
N GLU A 179 -24.24 -0.84 -0.17
CA GLU A 179 -24.87 -0.84 1.14
C GLU A 179 -25.67 0.44 1.32
N PRO A 180 -26.99 0.37 1.63
CA PRO A 180 -27.77 1.57 1.82
C PRO A 180 -27.29 2.36 3.04
N PRO A 181 -27.33 3.69 3.00
CA PRO A 181 -27.07 4.51 4.20
C PRO A 181 -28.01 4.15 5.35
N LEU A 182 -27.59 4.47 6.57
CA LEU A 182 -28.45 4.41 7.74
C LEU A 182 -29.69 5.32 7.57
N PRO A 183 -30.86 4.95 8.12
CA PRO A 183 -32.07 5.76 8.01
C PRO A 183 -31.84 7.20 8.46
N GLY A 184 -32.23 8.17 7.65
CA GLY A 184 -32.05 9.60 7.90
C GLY A 184 -30.72 10.18 7.45
N TYR A 185 -29.81 9.39 6.85
CA TYR A 185 -28.52 9.81 6.35
C TYR A 185 -28.34 9.48 4.86
N THR A 186 -27.36 10.13 4.26
CA THR A 186 -26.91 9.92 2.88
C THR A 186 -25.39 9.76 2.83
N ASP A 187 -24.83 9.28 1.73
CA ASP A 187 -23.38 9.26 1.53
C ASP A 187 -22.75 10.66 1.64
N ALA A 188 -23.51 11.71 1.27
CA ALA A 188 -23.04 13.09 1.39
C ALA A 188 -22.75 13.50 2.84
N ASP A 189 -23.51 12.99 3.82
CA ASP A 189 -23.30 13.24 5.24
C ASP A 189 -22.05 12.52 5.76
N GLY A 190 -21.71 11.37 5.17
CA GLY A 190 -20.57 10.56 5.59
C GLY A 190 -19.20 11.14 5.21
N PHE A 191 -19.11 11.89 4.10
CA PHE A 191 -17.83 12.45 3.64
C PHE A 191 -17.17 13.37 4.67
N PRO A 192 -17.85 14.36 5.26
CA PRO A 192 -17.26 15.21 6.29
C PRO A 192 -16.74 14.40 7.49
N TRP A 193 -17.45 13.36 7.91
CA TRP A 193 -17.04 12.53 9.05
C TRP A 193 -15.74 11.78 8.79
N VAL A 194 -15.60 11.21 7.60
CA VAL A 194 -14.38 10.49 7.18
C VAL A 194 -13.21 11.45 7.01
N ILE A 195 -13.43 12.60 6.35
CA ILE A 195 -12.41 13.63 6.13
C ILE A 195 -11.88 14.13 7.48
N GLU A 196 -12.76 14.58 8.37
CA GLU A 196 -12.38 15.06 9.72
C GLU A 196 -11.63 14.00 10.53
N SER A 197 -12.05 12.73 10.42
CA SER A 197 -11.38 11.63 11.13
C SER A 197 -9.97 11.40 10.61
N LEU A 198 -9.76 11.43 9.30
CA LEU A 198 -8.42 11.33 8.69
C LEU A 198 -7.54 12.52 9.06
N GLU A 199 -8.07 13.75 8.97
CA GLU A 199 -7.34 14.96 9.35
C GLU A 199 -6.83 14.91 10.79
N LYS A 200 -7.59 14.32 11.71
CA LYS A 200 -7.16 14.11 13.12
C LYS A 200 -6.05 13.07 13.27
N CYS A 201 -5.90 12.15 12.33
CA CYS A 201 -4.83 11.14 12.33
C CYS A 201 -3.51 11.66 11.72
N LEU A 202 -3.59 12.62 10.79
CA LEU A 202 -2.45 13.09 10.01
C LEU A 202 -1.28 13.66 10.83
N PRO A 203 -1.48 14.43 11.91
CA PRO A 203 -0.35 14.93 12.70
C PRO A 203 0.53 13.81 13.27
N THR A 204 -0.08 12.67 13.63
CA THR A 204 0.68 11.49 14.08
C THR A 204 1.35 10.78 12.91
N ALA A 205 0.66 10.67 11.77
CA ALA A 205 1.22 10.08 10.55
C ALA A 205 2.47 10.84 10.09
N GLU A 206 2.41 12.16 10.01
CA GLU A 206 3.54 13.03 9.70
C GLU A 206 4.69 12.89 10.69
N LYS A 207 4.40 12.98 12.01
CA LYS A 207 5.40 12.80 13.07
C LYS A 207 6.12 11.46 13.00
N CYS A 208 5.37 10.39 12.65
CA CYS A 208 5.90 9.04 12.55
C CYS A 208 6.54 8.74 11.18
N GLY A 209 6.36 9.59 10.18
CA GLY A 209 6.82 9.32 8.81
C GLY A 209 6.06 8.19 8.14
N VAL A 210 4.77 7.99 8.48
CA VAL A 210 3.91 6.92 7.95
C VAL A 210 2.89 7.52 6.99
N VAL A 211 2.91 7.11 5.73
CA VAL A 211 1.92 7.53 4.74
C VAL A 211 0.64 6.71 4.91
N LEU A 212 -0.48 7.37 5.15
CA LEU A 212 -1.79 6.75 5.11
C LEU A 212 -2.20 6.54 3.65
N ALA A 213 -2.64 5.32 3.32
CA ALA A 213 -3.10 4.98 1.96
C ALA A 213 -4.57 4.58 2.02
N LEU A 214 -5.45 5.46 1.52
CA LEU A 214 -6.90 5.23 1.51
C LEU A 214 -7.26 4.24 0.43
N GLU A 215 -7.81 3.11 0.85
CA GLU A 215 -8.18 2.00 -0.01
C GLU A 215 -9.53 2.23 -0.71
N ASN A 216 -9.62 1.84 -1.99
CA ASN A 216 -10.90 1.58 -2.63
C ASN A 216 -11.52 0.31 -2.05
N HIS A 217 -12.33 0.50 -1.02
CA HIS A 217 -13.02 -0.54 -0.27
C HIS A 217 -14.50 -0.20 -0.13
N TRP A 218 -15.28 -1.04 0.55
CA TRP A 218 -16.71 -0.83 0.76
C TRP A 218 -17.02 0.52 1.46
N GLY A 219 -18.27 0.94 1.43
CA GLY A 219 -18.70 2.26 1.90
C GLY A 219 -18.38 3.35 0.89
N LEU A 220 -17.92 4.53 1.35
CA LEU A 220 -17.64 5.69 0.48
C LEU A 220 -16.46 5.45 -0.48
N GLY A 221 -15.57 4.49 -0.17
CA GLY A 221 -14.46 4.07 -1.01
C GLY A 221 -14.83 3.10 -2.14
N ARG A 222 -16.09 2.64 -2.23
CA ARG A 222 -16.54 1.68 -3.24
C ARG A 222 -16.39 2.20 -4.69
N LEU A 223 -16.41 3.50 -4.87
CA LEU A 223 -16.20 4.14 -6.17
C LEU A 223 -14.95 5.03 -6.13
N PRO A 224 -14.23 5.15 -7.24
CA PRO A 224 -13.02 5.98 -7.30
C PRO A 224 -13.30 7.44 -7.00
N GLU A 225 -14.48 7.95 -7.37
CA GLU A 225 -14.92 9.31 -7.08
C GLU A 225 -15.00 9.59 -5.57
N GLY A 226 -15.42 8.60 -4.78
CA GLY A 226 -15.44 8.72 -3.32
C GLY A 226 -14.04 8.78 -2.71
N VAL A 227 -13.14 7.89 -3.14
CA VAL A 227 -11.73 7.90 -2.70
C VAL A 227 -11.06 9.22 -3.05
N LEU A 228 -11.16 9.66 -4.31
CA LEU A 228 -10.53 10.89 -4.79
C LEU A 228 -11.11 12.13 -4.10
N LYS A 229 -12.44 12.18 -3.88
CA LYS A 229 -13.08 13.28 -3.14
C LYS A 229 -12.49 13.44 -1.73
N ILE A 230 -12.24 12.34 -1.03
CA ILE A 230 -11.67 12.38 0.32
C ILE A 230 -10.20 12.81 0.27
N VAL A 231 -9.38 12.19 -0.58
CA VAL A 231 -7.94 12.51 -0.70
C VAL A 231 -7.71 13.95 -1.14
N ASP A 232 -8.50 14.45 -2.09
CA ASP A 232 -8.40 15.82 -2.59
C ASP A 232 -8.87 16.85 -1.55
N ALA A 233 -9.91 16.53 -0.75
CA ALA A 233 -10.39 17.42 0.32
C ALA A 233 -9.38 17.54 1.47
N VAL A 234 -8.77 16.42 1.90
CA VAL A 234 -7.76 16.39 2.97
C VAL A 234 -6.45 17.06 2.53
N HIS A 235 -6.08 16.94 1.27
CA HIS A 235 -4.94 17.59 0.61
C HIS A 235 -3.64 17.55 1.43
N SER A 236 -3.18 16.37 1.82
CA SER A 236 -1.97 16.15 2.61
C SER A 236 -0.98 15.24 1.90
N PRO A 237 0.34 15.50 1.97
CA PRO A 237 1.36 14.58 1.47
C PRO A 237 1.41 13.26 2.26
N TRP A 238 0.78 13.21 3.44
CA TRP A 238 0.71 12.03 4.30
C TRP A 238 -0.56 11.21 4.08
N LEU A 239 -1.38 11.55 3.07
CA LEU A 239 -2.53 10.76 2.62
C LEU A 239 -2.45 10.55 1.11
N GLY A 240 -2.36 9.29 0.70
CA GLY A 240 -2.43 8.87 -0.70
C GLY A 240 -3.52 7.83 -0.92
N VAL A 241 -3.50 7.18 -2.08
CA VAL A 241 -4.44 6.13 -2.46
C VAL A 241 -3.75 4.76 -2.37
N LEU A 242 -4.41 3.80 -1.74
CA LEU A 242 -4.15 2.39 -1.95
C LEU A 242 -5.11 1.89 -3.03
N ALA A 243 -4.55 1.44 -4.16
CA ALA A 243 -5.34 0.86 -5.22
C ALA A 243 -5.40 -0.67 -5.05
N ASP A 244 -6.54 -1.18 -4.59
CA ASP A 244 -6.84 -2.61 -4.58
C ASP A 244 -7.46 -3.01 -5.92
N THR A 245 -6.87 -4.00 -6.59
CA THR A 245 -7.28 -4.41 -7.93
C THR A 245 -8.58 -5.22 -7.96
N GLY A 246 -8.99 -5.80 -6.83
CA GLY A 246 -10.13 -6.71 -6.74
C GLY A 246 -11.36 -6.13 -6.04
N ASN A 247 -11.29 -4.92 -5.48
CA ASN A 247 -12.44 -4.35 -4.77
C ASN A 247 -13.42 -3.60 -5.68
N PHE A 248 -13.09 -3.38 -6.95
CA PHE A 248 -14.04 -2.94 -7.94
C PHE A 248 -14.68 -4.16 -8.62
N LEU A 249 -15.86 -4.57 -8.15
CA LEU A 249 -16.58 -5.75 -8.64
C LEU A 249 -17.17 -5.56 -10.05
N GLU A 250 -17.12 -4.34 -10.58
CA GLU A 250 -17.60 -3.95 -11.91
C GLU A 250 -16.61 -2.97 -12.54
N GLU A 251 -16.32 -3.14 -13.83
CA GLU A 251 -15.49 -2.22 -14.62
C GLU A 251 -14.16 -1.83 -13.94
N PRO A 252 -13.39 -2.80 -13.44
CA PRO A 252 -12.24 -2.51 -12.58
C PRO A 252 -11.18 -1.65 -13.27
N TYR A 253 -10.99 -1.83 -14.57
CA TYR A 253 -9.89 -1.17 -15.29
C TYR A 253 -10.06 0.34 -15.42
N GLU A 254 -11.27 0.81 -15.73
CA GLU A 254 -11.55 2.24 -15.83
C GLU A 254 -11.48 2.92 -14.47
N LYS A 255 -11.97 2.24 -13.44
CA LYS A 255 -11.91 2.72 -12.07
C LYS A 255 -10.47 2.76 -11.53
N LEU A 256 -9.67 1.73 -11.79
CA LEU A 256 -8.24 1.72 -11.45
C LEU A 256 -7.48 2.82 -12.20
N ALA A 257 -7.80 3.07 -13.48
CA ALA A 257 -7.17 4.14 -14.25
C ALA A 257 -7.40 5.53 -13.64
N LYS A 258 -8.58 5.76 -13.02
CA LYS A 258 -8.86 7.01 -12.29
C LYS A 258 -8.01 7.14 -11.03
N LEU A 259 -7.77 6.04 -10.30
CA LEU A 259 -6.98 6.05 -9.06
C LEU A 259 -5.48 6.08 -9.31
N ALA A 260 -5.00 5.51 -10.42
CA ALA A 260 -3.59 5.29 -10.70
C ALA A 260 -2.70 6.53 -10.50
N PRO A 261 -3.09 7.77 -10.91
CA PRO A 261 -2.24 8.96 -10.71
C PRO A 261 -2.02 9.35 -9.25
N ARG A 262 -2.86 8.88 -8.33
CA ARG A 262 -2.79 9.17 -6.88
C ARG A 262 -2.35 7.97 -6.05
N THR A 263 -2.06 6.83 -6.69
CA THR A 263 -1.71 5.58 -6.00
C THR A 263 -0.31 5.67 -5.39
N THR A 264 -0.25 5.42 -4.08
CA THR A 264 0.99 5.34 -3.30
C THR A 264 1.36 3.89 -2.95
N PHE A 265 0.36 3.02 -2.84
CA PHE A 265 0.51 1.59 -2.56
C PHE A 265 -0.53 0.79 -3.36
N MET A 266 -0.21 -0.43 -3.76
CA MET A 266 -1.14 -1.30 -4.51
C MET A 266 -1.32 -2.62 -3.79
N GLN A 267 -2.58 -3.09 -3.72
CA GLN A 267 -2.92 -4.47 -3.40
C GLN A 267 -3.40 -5.18 -4.66
N ALA A 268 -2.80 -6.35 -4.94
CA ALA A 268 -3.08 -7.13 -6.14
C ALA A 268 -3.78 -8.44 -5.75
N LYS A 269 -5.07 -8.57 -6.07
CA LYS A 269 -5.87 -9.76 -5.71
C LYS A 269 -5.74 -10.87 -6.74
N THR A 270 -5.63 -12.12 -6.28
CA THR A 270 -5.68 -13.32 -7.12
C THR A 270 -6.61 -14.36 -6.50
N TYR A 271 -7.17 -15.26 -7.35
CA TYR A 271 -8.29 -16.13 -6.96
C TYR A 271 -8.09 -17.58 -7.41
N TYR A 272 -6.88 -18.14 -7.32
CA TYR A 272 -6.64 -19.54 -7.70
C TYR A 272 -7.52 -20.51 -6.90
N GLY A 273 -8.16 -21.42 -7.61
CA GLY A 273 -9.15 -22.34 -7.02
C GLY A 273 -10.57 -21.74 -6.84
N GLY A 274 -10.83 -20.56 -7.43
CA GLY A 274 -12.01 -19.75 -7.18
C GLY A 274 -11.89 -18.90 -5.92
N GLY A 275 -12.63 -17.80 -5.86
CA GLY A 275 -12.58 -16.86 -4.72
C GLY A 275 -13.39 -17.34 -3.52
N ILE A 276 -12.93 -17.05 -2.32
CA ILE A 276 -13.63 -17.37 -1.06
C ILE A 276 -14.93 -16.58 -0.95
N TYR A 277 -14.93 -15.33 -1.39
CA TYR A 277 -16.09 -14.44 -1.30
C TYR A 277 -16.68 -14.13 -2.68
N TYR A 278 -15.83 -13.86 -3.66
CA TYR A 278 -16.14 -13.62 -5.06
C TYR A 278 -14.93 -13.95 -5.92
N THR A 279 -15.14 -14.06 -7.21
CA THR A 279 -14.05 -14.27 -8.18
C THR A 279 -14.11 -13.19 -9.25
N LEU A 280 -12.98 -12.55 -9.53
CA LEU A 280 -12.82 -11.67 -10.68
C LEU A 280 -11.76 -12.25 -11.63
N ASP A 281 -12.05 -12.22 -12.91
CA ASP A 281 -11.07 -12.51 -13.96
C ASP A 281 -10.31 -11.22 -14.28
N LEU A 282 -9.17 -11.02 -13.57
CA LEU A 282 -8.37 -9.81 -13.67
C LEU A 282 -7.25 -9.97 -14.71
N ASP A 283 -7.32 -9.21 -15.79
CA ASP A 283 -6.22 -9.09 -16.76
C ASP A 283 -5.09 -8.23 -16.18
N TYR A 284 -4.11 -8.86 -15.57
CA TYR A 284 -2.94 -8.18 -14.99
C TYR A 284 -2.04 -7.50 -16.03
N LYS A 285 -2.07 -7.90 -17.31
CA LYS A 285 -1.35 -7.16 -18.38
C LYS A 285 -1.99 -5.78 -18.58
N ARG A 286 -3.32 -5.73 -18.59
CA ARG A 286 -4.09 -4.49 -18.70
C ARG A 286 -3.90 -3.61 -17.46
N ILE A 287 -3.93 -4.19 -16.26
CA ILE A 287 -3.68 -3.46 -15.00
C ILE A 287 -2.26 -2.88 -15.01
N ALA A 288 -1.25 -3.69 -15.30
CA ALA A 288 0.13 -3.21 -15.38
C ALA A 288 0.32 -2.09 -16.41
N ALA A 289 -0.37 -2.15 -17.55
CA ALA A 289 -0.34 -1.08 -18.56
C ALA A 289 -0.94 0.24 -18.03
N ILE A 290 -2.02 0.18 -17.24
CA ILE A 290 -2.62 1.36 -16.59
C ILE A 290 -1.61 2.05 -15.67
N PHE A 291 -0.94 1.29 -14.80
CA PHE A 291 0.00 1.84 -13.83
C PHE A 291 1.34 2.28 -14.46
N ARG A 292 1.78 1.62 -15.55
CA ARG A 292 2.93 2.10 -16.34
C ARG A 292 2.69 3.48 -16.98
N LYS A 293 1.48 3.76 -17.45
CA LYS A 293 1.13 5.07 -18.04
C LYS A 293 1.36 6.23 -17.09
N VAL A 294 1.19 6.01 -15.79
CA VAL A 294 1.43 7.02 -14.74
C VAL A 294 2.81 6.89 -14.09
N ASN A 295 3.66 6.01 -14.63
CA ASN A 295 5.00 5.75 -14.11
C ASN A 295 5.01 5.29 -12.64
N TYR A 296 4.04 4.48 -12.23
CA TYR A 296 3.99 3.93 -10.87
C TYR A 296 5.22 3.07 -10.57
N ARG A 297 5.90 3.36 -9.46
CA ARG A 297 7.14 2.69 -9.01
C ARG A 297 7.03 2.14 -7.59
N GLY A 298 5.83 2.23 -7.01
CA GLY A 298 5.58 1.81 -5.64
C GLY A 298 5.51 0.30 -5.46
N TYR A 299 5.20 -0.09 -4.25
CA TYR A 299 5.04 -1.47 -3.81
C TYR A 299 3.75 -2.10 -4.35
N ILE A 300 3.81 -3.38 -4.70
CA ILE A 300 2.65 -4.18 -5.10
C ILE A 300 2.55 -5.36 -4.14
N SER A 301 1.57 -5.33 -3.25
CA SER A 301 1.31 -6.37 -2.26
C SER A 301 0.26 -7.36 -2.77
N LEU A 302 0.61 -8.63 -2.82
CA LEU A 302 -0.34 -9.68 -3.18
C LEU A 302 -1.36 -9.88 -2.04
N GLU A 303 -2.64 -9.79 -2.35
CA GLU A 303 -3.75 -10.29 -1.54
C GLU A 303 -4.43 -11.47 -2.22
N PHE A 304 -4.06 -12.68 -1.80
CA PHE A 304 -4.66 -13.91 -2.32
C PHE A 304 -5.99 -14.21 -1.62
N GLU A 305 -7.07 -14.37 -2.39
CA GLU A 305 -8.42 -14.67 -1.89
C GLU A 305 -9.03 -15.96 -2.45
N GLY A 306 -8.20 -16.87 -2.97
CA GLY A 306 -8.70 -18.12 -3.56
C GLY A 306 -8.83 -19.28 -2.56
N HIS A 307 -9.52 -20.34 -3.00
CA HIS A 307 -9.67 -21.59 -2.23
C HIS A 307 -8.44 -22.50 -2.28
N GLU A 308 -7.55 -22.32 -3.25
CA GLU A 308 -6.33 -23.12 -3.33
C GLU A 308 -5.43 -22.90 -2.09
N SER A 309 -4.61 -23.88 -1.74
CA SER A 309 -3.62 -23.73 -0.66
C SER A 309 -2.71 -22.53 -0.91
N PRO A 310 -2.46 -21.65 0.08
CA PRO A 310 -1.51 -20.55 -0.06
C PRO A 310 -0.12 -21.02 -0.49
N MET A 311 0.28 -22.21 -0.03
CA MET A 311 1.62 -22.75 -0.33
C MET A 311 1.83 -23.03 -1.83
N THR A 312 0.76 -23.27 -2.59
CA THR A 312 0.82 -23.47 -4.04
C THR A 312 0.37 -22.25 -4.83
N ALA A 313 -0.61 -21.50 -4.31
CA ALA A 313 -1.18 -20.34 -5.00
C ALA A 313 -0.29 -19.10 -4.97
N LEU A 314 0.39 -18.83 -3.84
CA LEU A 314 1.23 -17.64 -3.72
C LEU A 314 2.42 -17.63 -4.69
N PRO A 315 3.18 -18.72 -4.89
CA PRO A 315 4.21 -18.76 -5.92
C PRO A 315 3.68 -18.53 -7.35
N LYS A 316 2.49 -19.07 -7.67
CA LYS A 316 1.84 -18.82 -8.98
C LYS A 316 1.46 -17.35 -9.14
N SER A 317 0.91 -16.75 -8.08
CA SER A 317 0.53 -15.34 -8.06
C SER A 317 1.75 -14.42 -8.21
N LEU A 318 2.85 -14.73 -7.51
CA LEU A 318 4.10 -14.01 -7.62
C LEU A 318 4.65 -14.06 -9.06
N ALA A 319 4.65 -15.24 -9.68
CA ALA A 319 5.08 -15.41 -11.06
C ALA A 319 4.22 -14.59 -12.03
N LEU A 320 2.90 -14.59 -11.84
CA LEU A 320 1.97 -13.77 -12.63
C LEU A 320 2.29 -12.28 -12.50
N LEU A 321 2.42 -11.77 -11.28
CA LEU A 321 2.68 -10.35 -11.03
C LEU A 321 4.05 -9.93 -11.59
N ARG A 322 5.11 -10.73 -11.38
CA ARG A 322 6.44 -10.46 -11.94
C ARG A 322 6.44 -10.44 -13.46
N SER A 323 5.78 -11.40 -14.09
CA SER A 323 5.71 -11.46 -15.55
C SER A 323 4.92 -10.31 -16.19
N THR A 324 4.09 -9.61 -15.43
CA THR A 324 3.25 -8.52 -15.94
C THR A 324 3.80 -7.13 -15.59
N PHE A 325 4.16 -6.89 -14.33
CA PHE A 325 4.65 -5.59 -13.87
C PHE A 325 6.13 -5.35 -14.18
N ASN A 326 6.95 -6.41 -14.11
CA ASN A 326 8.40 -6.32 -14.30
C ASN A 326 8.87 -6.72 -15.70
N ALA A 327 7.93 -7.04 -16.61
CA ALA A 327 8.25 -7.25 -18.01
C ALA A 327 8.77 -5.94 -18.65
N PRO A 328 9.75 -6.00 -19.57
CA PRO A 328 10.11 -4.86 -20.41
C PRO A 328 8.86 -4.32 -21.12
N ALA A 329 8.79 -2.98 -21.27
CA ALA A 329 7.69 -2.31 -21.96
C ALA A 329 7.71 -2.59 -23.47
#